data_984d09f4da647cfce79df2b1d0c68fb1
#
_entry.id   984d09f4da647cfce79df2b1d0c68fb1
#
_cell.length_a   1.000
_cell.length_b   1.000
_cell.length_c   1.000
_cell.angle_alpha   90.00
_cell.angle_beta   90.00
_cell.angle_gamma   90.00
#
_symmetry.space_group_name_H-M   'P 1'
#
loop_
_entity.id
_entity.type
_entity.pdbx_description
1 polymer ?
#
loop_
_entity_poly.entity_id
_entity_poly.type
_entity_poly.pdbx_seq_one_letter_code
_entity_poly.pdbx_strand_id
1 'polypeptide(L)'
;IDTETLGLNPYRDRLCLVQLSRGDGKAELVQLRRHYEAPELKRLLADQSVLKIFHFARFDMAVLKHSLGVMPWPVYCTKIASRLARTFTDRHGLKDLAKELLGIELSKQQQSSDWGADQLTQEQLNYAASDVLYLHALKEKLEAMLVREDRQGLAQACFAFLPTRVELDLKGWSDLDPFAH
;
A
#
# COMPACT_ATOMS: atom_id res chain seq x y z
N ILE A 1 3.45 -1.98 -4.35
CA ILE A 1 2.04 -2.12 -4.75
C ILE A 1 1.24 -0.99 -4.15
N ASP A 2 0.22 -0.54 -4.87
CA ASP A 2 -0.76 0.44 -4.42
C ASP A 2 -2.11 0.14 -5.08
N THR A 3 -3.21 0.76 -4.61
CA THR A 3 -4.55 0.55 -5.17
C THR A 3 -5.32 1.86 -5.28
N GLU A 4 -6.13 1.99 -6.34
CA GLU A 4 -7.09 3.07 -6.51
C GLU A 4 -8.52 2.55 -6.49
N THR A 5 -9.36 3.24 -5.73
CA THR A 5 -10.75 2.87 -5.47
C THR A 5 -11.69 4.05 -5.67
N LEU A 6 -13.00 3.81 -5.72
CA LEU A 6 -14.02 4.87 -5.77
C LEU A 6 -14.28 5.55 -4.41
N GLY A 7 -13.56 5.16 -3.37
CA GLY A 7 -13.67 5.72 -2.02
C GLY A 7 -12.96 4.85 -1.00
N LEU A 8 -13.20 5.08 0.30
CA LEU A 8 -12.43 4.47 1.38
C LEU A 8 -13.10 3.27 2.07
N ASN A 9 -14.31 2.91 1.65
CA ASN A 9 -15.03 1.78 2.24
C ASN A 9 -14.96 0.56 1.33
N PRO A 10 -14.19 -0.50 1.68
CA PRO A 10 -14.01 -1.68 0.83
C PRO A 10 -15.31 -2.39 0.44
N TYR A 11 -16.36 -2.28 1.25
CA TYR A 11 -17.65 -2.91 0.99
C TYR A 11 -18.53 -2.14 0.00
N ARG A 12 -18.33 -0.83 -0.11
CA ARG A 12 -19.13 0.04 -0.97
C ARG A 12 -18.37 0.49 -2.20
N ASP A 13 -17.07 0.75 -2.02
CA ASP A 13 -16.27 1.48 -2.98
C ASP A 13 -15.39 0.52 -3.78
N ARG A 14 -15.64 0.46 -5.08
CA ARG A 14 -15.03 -0.50 -5.99
C ARG A 14 -13.52 -0.30 -6.13
N LEU A 15 -12.76 -1.40 -6.12
CA LEU A 15 -11.37 -1.43 -6.59
C LEU A 15 -11.32 -1.20 -8.10
N CYS A 16 -10.54 -0.24 -8.55
CA CYS A 16 -10.48 0.18 -9.96
C CYS A 16 -9.12 -0.10 -10.60
N LEU A 17 -8.03 0.11 -9.86
CA LEU A 17 -6.67 -0.02 -10.38
C LEU A 17 -5.78 -0.66 -9.32
N VAL A 18 -4.85 -1.49 -9.76
CA VAL A 18 -3.74 -1.99 -8.93
C VAL A 18 -2.44 -1.63 -9.63
N GLN A 19 -1.58 -0.91 -8.92
CA GLN A 19 -0.27 -0.50 -9.41
C GLN A 19 0.81 -1.42 -8.85
N LEU A 20 1.73 -1.84 -9.70
CA LEU A 20 2.84 -2.72 -9.37
C LEU A 20 4.15 -2.14 -9.87
N SER A 21 5.23 -2.27 -9.09
CA SER A 21 6.60 -1.99 -9.55
C SER A 21 7.57 -3.01 -8.97
N ARG A 22 8.55 -3.41 -9.76
CA ARG A 22 9.67 -4.26 -9.31
C ARG A 22 10.87 -3.47 -8.79
N GLY A 23 10.77 -2.14 -8.75
CA GLY A 23 11.88 -1.27 -8.38
C GLY A 23 12.86 -1.00 -9.52
N ASP A 24 12.49 -1.33 -10.76
CA ASP A 24 13.29 -1.16 -11.98
C ASP A 24 12.99 0.16 -12.73
N GLY A 25 12.29 1.09 -12.07
CA GLY A 25 11.87 2.37 -12.66
C GLY A 25 10.64 2.26 -13.55
N LYS A 26 9.97 1.10 -13.57
CA LYS A 26 8.74 0.86 -14.33
C LYS A 26 7.59 0.55 -13.40
N ALA A 27 6.39 0.91 -13.82
CA ALA A 27 5.14 0.56 -13.16
C ALA A 27 4.21 -0.19 -14.13
N GLU A 28 3.62 -1.27 -13.64
CA GLU A 28 2.55 -2.01 -14.30
C GLU A 28 1.23 -1.56 -13.69
N LEU A 29 0.26 -1.18 -14.52
CA LEU A 29 -1.04 -0.68 -14.09
C LEU A 29 -2.12 -1.66 -14.54
N VAL A 30 -2.76 -2.32 -13.57
CA VAL A 30 -3.81 -3.31 -13.82
C VAL A 30 -5.16 -2.67 -13.57
N GLN A 31 -5.82 -2.19 -14.62
CA GLN A 31 -7.16 -1.64 -14.54
C GLN A 31 -8.18 -2.79 -14.41
N LEU A 32 -8.93 -2.77 -13.31
CA LEU A 32 -9.94 -3.77 -13.01
C LEU A 32 -11.33 -3.25 -13.36
N ARG A 33 -12.04 -4.03 -14.18
CA ARG A 33 -13.45 -3.81 -14.48
C ARG A 33 -14.32 -4.49 -13.42
N ARG A 34 -15.64 -4.44 -13.56
CA ARG A 34 -16.59 -5.00 -12.56
C ARG A 34 -16.43 -6.50 -12.30
N HIS A 35 -15.82 -7.23 -13.22
CA HIS A 35 -15.47 -8.64 -13.04
C HIS A 35 -14.00 -8.73 -12.67
N TYR A 36 -13.70 -9.12 -11.45
CA TYR A 36 -12.33 -9.21 -10.91
C TYR A 36 -11.61 -10.48 -11.38
N GLU A 37 -11.60 -10.71 -12.69
CA GLU A 37 -10.82 -11.78 -13.32
C GLU A 37 -9.39 -11.29 -13.56
N ALA A 38 -8.51 -11.58 -12.61
CA ALA A 38 -7.10 -11.23 -12.68
C ALA A 38 -6.25 -12.36 -12.08
N PRO A 39 -6.21 -13.55 -12.70
CA PRO A 39 -5.58 -14.73 -12.11
C PRO A 39 -4.09 -14.54 -11.86
N GLU A 40 -3.35 -13.87 -12.73
CA GLU A 40 -1.92 -13.62 -12.56
C GLU A 40 -1.66 -12.64 -11.41
N LEU A 41 -2.47 -11.59 -11.27
CA LEU A 41 -2.39 -10.68 -10.13
C LEU A 41 -2.68 -11.42 -8.81
N LYS A 42 -3.74 -12.23 -8.78
CA LYS A 42 -4.08 -13.04 -7.60
C LYS A 42 -2.95 -14.00 -7.22
N ARG A 43 -2.32 -14.65 -8.20
CA ARG A 43 -1.18 -15.52 -8.00
C ARG A 43 0.02 -14.75 -7.42
N LEU A 44 0.35 -13.59 -7.99
CA LEU A 44 1.43 -12.74 -7.48
C LEU A 44 1.18 -12.30 -6.02
N LEU A 45 -0.04 -11.87 -5.71
CA LEU A 45 -0.40 -11.43 -4.34
C LEU A 45 -0.28 -12.57 -3.31
N ALA A 46 -0.60 -13.79 -3.71
CA ALA A 46 -0.53 -14.99 -2.85
C ALA A 46 0.87 -15.61 -2.78
N ASP A 47 1.79 -15.25 -3.68
CA ASP A 47 3.13 -15.85 -3.76
C ASP A 47 3.98 -15.48 -2.54
N GLN A 48 4.27 -16.45 -1.69
CA GLN A 48 5.04 -16.26 -0.46
C GLN A 48 6.54 -16.00 -0.68
N SER A 49 7.06 -16.26 -1.87
CA SER A 49 8.44 -15.95 -2.24
C SER A 49 8.65 -14.48 -2.62
N VAL A 50 7.56 -13.74 -2.87
CA VAL A 50 7.58 -12.34 -3.29
C VAL A 50 7.12 -11.44 -2.15
N LEU A 51 8.00 -10.59 -1.64
CA LEU A 51 7.63 -9.55 -0.66
C LEU A 51 6.84 -8.42 -1.35
N LYS A 52 5.65 -8.10 -0.82
CA LYS A 52 4.81 -7.00 -1.29
C LYS A 52 5.08 -5.76 -0.44
N ILE A 53 5.55 -4.68 -1.06
CA ILE A 53 5.82 -3.41 -0.39
C ILE A 53 4.64 -2.48 -0.67
N PHE A 54 4.04 -1.94 0.39
CA PHE A 54 2.95 -0.97 0.35
C PHE A 54 3.31 0.28 1.14
N HIS A 55 2.62 1.36 0.81
CA HIS A 55 2.50 2.51 1.72
C HIS A 55 1.10 2.54 2.31
N PHE A 56 0.96 2.39 3.63
CA PHE A 56 -0.33 2.21 4.32
C PHE A 56 -1.04 0.88 3.98
N ALA A 57 -0.29 -0.22 3.98
CA ALA A 57 -0.72 -1.56 3.59
C ALA A 57 -2.08 -2.03 4.11
N ARG A 58 -2.51 -1.57 5.31
CA ARG A 58 -3.79 -1.92 5.93
C ARG A 58 -4.97 -1.66 5.00
N PHE A 59 -4.98 -0.52 4.31
CA PHE A 59 -6.06 -0.16 3.38
C PHE A 59 -6.03 -1.05 2.14
N ASP A 60 -4.90 -1.10 1.45
CA ASP A 60 -4.77 -1.87 0.20
C ASP A 60 -5.04 -3.36 0.40
N MET A 61 -4.51 -3.93 1.49
CA MET A 61 -4.75 -5.33 1.83
C MET A 61 -6.24 -5.61 2.07
N ALA A 62 -6.97 -4.71 2.74
CA ALA A 62 -8.41 -4.85 2.96
C ALA A 62 -9.18 -4.81 1.64
N VAL A 63 -8.85 -3.87 0.76
CA VAL A 63 -9.45 -3.74 -0.56
C VAL A 63 -9.16 -4.97 -1.43
N LEU A 64 -7.90 -5.42 -1.48
CA LEU A 64 -7.49 -6.61 -2.25
C LEU A 64 -8.14 -7.89 -1.70
N LYS A 65 -8.19 -8.06 -0.38
CA LYS A 65 -8.87 -9.20 0.25
C LYS A 65 -10.35 -9.22 -0.04
N HIS A 66 -11.02 -8.08 0.09
CA HIS A 66 -12.46 -7.97 -0.17
C HIS A 66 -12.80 -8.18 -1.65
N SER A 67 -12.07 -7.53 -2.57
CA SER A 67 -12.40 -7.51 -4.00
C SER A 67 -11.89 -8.74 -4.75
N LEU A 68 -10.67 -9.21 -4.45
CA LEU A 68 -10.01 -10.31 -5.16
C LEU A 68 -10.05 -11.64 -4.41
N GLY A 69 -10.43 -11.62 -3.12
CA GLY A 69 -10.43 -12.80 -2.26
C GLY A 69 -9.05 -13.23 -1.77
N VAL A 70 -8.00 -12.46 -2.06
CA VAL A 70 -6.60 -12.79 -1.74
C VAL A 70 -6.05 -11.85 -0.68
N MET A 71 -5.52 -12.41 0.42
CA MET A 71 -4.74 -11.66 1.39
C MET A 71 -3.28 -11.61 0.92
N PRO A 72 -2.74 -10.44 0.56
CA PRO A 72 -1.33 -10.33 0.17
C PRO A 72 -0.40 -10.76 1.31
N TRP A 73 0.60 -11.60 1.01
CA TRP A 73 1.60 -12.05 1.98
C TRP A 73 2.84 -12.62 1.26
N PRO A 74 4.09 -12.42 1.81
CA PRO A 74 4.46 -11.52 2.89
C PRO A 74 4.38 -10.05 2.51
N VAL A 75 4.28 -9.15 3.51
CA VAL A 75 4.12 -7.70 3.29
C VAL A 75 5.13 -6.87 4.08
N TYR A 76 5.46 -5.71 3.53
CA TYR A 76 6.20 -4.63 4.18
C TYR A 76 5.41 -3.32 4.04
N CYS A 77 5.24 -2.59 5.13
CA CYS A 77 4.53 -1.31 5.11
C CYS A 77 5.47 -0.16 5.44
N THR A 78 5.77 0.68 4.45
CA THR A 78 6.66 1.83 4.61
C THR A 78 6.12 2.87 5.60
N LYS A 79 4.79 3.00 5.75
CA LYS A 79 4.19 3.91 6.73
C LYS A 79 4.39 3.42 8.17
N ILE A 80 4.24 2.11 8.43
CA ILE A 80 4.53 1.52 9.74
C ILE A 80 6.02 1.64 10.05
N ALA A 81 6.89 1.28 9.10
CA ALA A 81 8.34 1.43 9.24
C ALA A 81 8.72 2.88 9.56
N SER A 82 8.13 3.85 8.86
CA SER A 82 8.36 5.27 9.12
C SER A 82 7.93 5.69 10.52
N ARG A 83 6.76 5.25 10.99
CA ARG A 83 6.28 5.57 12.35
C ARG A 83 7.20 5.02 13.43
N LEU A 84 7.74 3.83 13.23
CA LEU A 84 8.65 3.20 14.18
C LEU A 84 10.06 3.81 14.13
N ALA A 85 10.55 4.18 12.95
CA ALA A 85 11.91 4.70 12.77
C ALA A 85 12.02 6.23 13.00
N ARG A 86 10.94 7.00 12.71
CA ARG A 86 10.96 8.47 12.64
C ARG A 86 10.02 9.07 13.69
N THR A 87 10.30 8.82 14.95
CA THR A 87 9.47 9.26 16.09
C THR A 87 9.55 10.77 16.39
N PHE A 88 10.41 11.48 15.68
CA PHE A 88 10.61 12.94 15.80
C PHE A 88 9.64 13.77 14.94
N THR A 89 8.74 13.12 14.19
CA THR A 89 7.82 13.79 13.26
C THR A 89 6.51 12.99 13.11
N ASP A 90 5.41 13.69 12.78
CA ASP A 90 4.13 13.09 12.40
C ASP A 90 3.96 12.96 10.89
N ARG A 91 4.97 13.31 10.11
CA ARG A 91 4.96 13.32 8.64
C ARG A 91 5.35 11.95 8.08
N HIS A 92 4.39 11.05 8.00
CA HIS A 92 4.56 9.67 7.53
C HIS A 92 3.83 9.37 6.22
N GLY A 93 3.34 10.39 5.52
CA GLY A 93 2.73 10.23 4.20
C GLY A 93 3.76 9.87 3.13
N LEU A 94 3.34 9.19 2.06
CA LEU A 94 4.24 8.77 0.96
C LEU A 94 4.99 9.97 0.37
N LYS A 95 4.30 11.08 0.14
CA LYS A 95 4.87 12.32 -0.38
C LYS A 95 5.93 12.91 0.56
N ASP A 96 5.66 12.92 1.88
CA ASP A 96 6.62 13.41 2.85
C ASP A 96 7.86 12.52 2.89
N LEU A 97 7.68 11.19 2.86
CA LEU A 97 8.80 10.24 2.82
C LEU A 97 9.64 10.38 1.55
N ALA A 98 9.00 10.47 0.38
CA ALA A 98 9.70 10.64 -0.88
C ALA A 98 10.54 11.92 -0.89
N LYS A 99 9.96 13.03 -0.40
CA LYS A 99 10.66 14.31 -0.30
C LYS A 99 11.82 14.27 0.69
N GLU A 100 11.59 13.78 1.90
CA GLU A 100 12.57 13.85 2.99
C GLU A 100 13.68 12.80 2.87
N LEU A 101 13.37 11.59 2.41
CA LEU A 101 14.33 10.50 2.34
C LEU A 101 15.00 10.34 0.97
N LEU A 102 14.32 10.77 -0.11
CA LEU A 102 14.81 10.60 -1.48
C LEU A 102 15.01 11.91 -2.24
N GLY A 103 14.52 13.05 -1.72
CA GLY A 103 14.56 14.34 -2.42
C GLY A 103 13.60 14.44 -3.61
N ILE A 104 12.56 13.58 -3.65
CA ILE A 104 11.61 13.47 -4.77
C ILE A 104 10.29 14.11 -4.37
N GLU A 105 9.77 14.99 -5.23
CA GLU A 105 8.45 15.58 -5.05
C GLU A 105 7.37 14.80 -5.81
N LEU A 106 6.37 14.28 -5.08
CA LEU A 106 5.21 13.58 -5.64
C LEU A 106 4.00 14.51 -5.69
N SER A 107 3.23 14.44 -6.80
CA SER A 107 1.98 15.18 -6.95
C SER A 107 0.86 14.55 -6.11
N LYS A 108 -0.16 15.36 -5.73
CA LYS A 108 -1.43 14.88 -5.15
C LYS A 108 -2.64 15.17 -6.05
N GLN A 109 -2.41 15.68 -7.25
CA GLN A 109 -3.48 16.27 -8.07
C GLN A 109 -4.57 15.28 -8.49
N GLN A 110 -4.22 13.99 -8.64
CA GLN A 110 -5.16 12.97 -9.09
C GLN A 110 -5.72 12.07 -7.97
N GLN A 111 -5.40 12.34 -6.70
CA GLN A 111 -5.81 11.50 -5.57
C GLN A 111 -7.34 11.31 -5.47
N SER A 112 -8.13 12.32 -5.84
CA SER A 112 -9.60 12.28 -5.81
C SER A 112 -10.21 12.19 -7.22
N SER A 113 -9.49 11.60 -8.15
CA SER A 113 -9.88 11.44 -9.55
C SER A 113 -10.94 10.34 -9.71
N ASP A 114 -11.67 10.32 -10.83
CA ASP A 114 -12.57 9.23 -11.18
C ASP A 114 -11.76 8.02 -11.70
N TRP A 115 -11.36 7.16 -10.78
CA TRP A 115 -10.65 5.91 -11.08
C TRP A 115 -11.55 4.86 -11.72
N GLY A 116 -12.88 5.05 -11.68
CA GLY A 116 -13.86 4.15 -12.28
C GLY A 116 -14.11 4.38 -13.76
N ALA A 117 -13.53 5.41 -14.36
CA ALA A 117 -13.65 5.72 -15.78
C ALA A 117 -13.16 4.56 -16.66
N ASP A 118 -13.80 4.35 -17.81
CA ASP A 118 -13.41 3.29 -18.76
C ASP A 118 -12.01 3.52 -19.35
N GLN A 119 -11.62 4.77 -19.51
CA GLN A 119 -10.30 5.18 -19.96
C GLN A 119 -9.72 6.19 -18.97
N LEU A 120 -8.55 5.87 -18.43
CA LEU A 120 -7.81 6.77 -17.56
C LEU A 120 -6.98 7.76 -18.39
N THR A 121 -6.89 9.00 -17.92
CA THR A 121 -6.05 10.02 -18.54
C THR A 121 -4.57 9.75 -18.31
N GLN A 122 -3.72 10.38 -19.12
CA GLN A 122 -2.26 10.25 -18.95
C GLN A 122 -1.81 10.78 -17.57
N GLU A 123 -2.46 11.82 -17.07
CA GLU A 123 -2.18 12.38 -15.74
C GLU A 123 -2.53 11.40 -14.62
N GLN A 124 -3.66 10.68 -14.75
CA GLN A 124 -4.03 9.62 -13.81
C GLN A 124 -3.01 8.47 -13.85
N LEU A 125 -2.63 8.02 -15.05
CA LEU A 125 -1.64 6.94 -15.22
C LEU A 125 -0.28 7.34 -14.62
N ASN A 126 0.18 8.56 -14.85
CA ASN A 126 1.44 9.07 -14.30
C ASN A 126 1.38 9.19 -12.78
N TYR A 127 0.26 9.65 -12.24
CA TYR A 127 0.04 9.73 -10.79
C TYR A 127 0.12 8.32 -10.16
N ALA A 128 -0.70 7.39 -10.65
CA ALA A 128 -0.74 6.01 -10.15
C ALA A 128 0.62 5.29 -10.23
N ALA A 129 1.36 5.51 -11.31
CA ALA A 129 2.73 4.99 -11.44
C ALA A 129 3.66 5.56 -10.37
N SER A 130 3.55 6.86 -10.07
CA SER A 130 4.44 7.52 -9.10
C SER A 130 4.30 6.99 -7.68
N ASP A 131 3.14 6.45 -7.30
CA ASP A 131 2.88 5.95 -5.96
C ASP A 131 3.59 4.61 -5.66
N VAL A 132 4.07 3.90 -6.70
CA VAL A 132 4.79 2.62 -6.53
C VAL A 132 6.27 2.65 -6.91
N LEU A 133 6.70 3.62 -7.75
CA LEU A 133 8.06 3.62 -8.29
C LEU A 133 9.16 3.75 -7.23
N TYR A 134 8.87 4.36 -6.09
CA TYR A 134 9.87 4.70 -5.07
C TYR A 134 9.79 3.84 -3.81
N LEU A 135 8.85 2.88 -3.74
CA LEU A 135 8.63 2.07 -2.53
C LEU A 135 9.86 1.24 -2.15
N HIS A 136 10.61 0.71 -3.11
CA HIS A 136 11.83 -0.06 -2.85
C HIS A 136 12.92 0.82 -2.21
N ALA A 137 13.19 1.98 -2.79
CA ALA A 137 14.17 2.92 -2.25
C ALA A 137 13.78 3.43 -0.85
N LEU A 138 12.49 3.70 -0.64
CA LEU A 138 11.97 4.05 0.69
C LEU A 138 12.16 2.92 1.71
N LYS A 139 11.88 1.67 1.30
CA LYS A 139 12.11 0.49 2.15
C LYS A 139 13.56 0.41 2.60
N GLU A 140 14.52 0.53 1.69
CA GLU A 140 15.96 0.48 2.02
C GLU A 140 16.35 1.55 3.04
N LYS A 141 15.91 2.81 2.83
CA LYS A 141 16.20 3.90 3.77
C LYS A 141 15.58 3.65 5.14
N LEU A 142 14.32 3.20 5.17
CA LEU A 142 13.61 2.96 6.42
C LEU A 142 14.18 1.74 7.17
N GLU A 143 14.60 0.68 6.48
CA GLU A 143 15.28 -0.45 7.12
C GLU A 143 16.58 -0.04 7.80
N ALA A 144 17.41 0.76 7.14
CA ALA A 144 18.63 1.28 7.74
C ALA A 144 18.34 2.10 9.01
N MET A 145 17.25 2.88 9.00
CA MET A 145 16.82 3.63 10.20
C MET A 145 16.29 2.70 11.31
N LEU A 146 15.50 1.67 10.96
CA LEU A 146 15.00 0.69 11.93
C LEU A 146 16.14 -0.09 12.60
N VAL A 147 17.19 -0.43 11.84
CA VAL A 147 18.42 -1.05 12.38
C VAL A 147 19.06 -0.13 13.40
N ARG A 148 19.30 1.11 13.03
CA ARG A 148 19.94 2.12 13.89
C ARG A 148 19.18 2.34 15.20
N GLU A 149 17.85 2.30 15.17
CA GLU A 149 16.97 2.50 16.32
C GLU A 149 16.64 1.21 17.09
N ASP A 150 17.23 0.05 16.68
CA ASP A 150 16.94 -1.29 17.24
C ASP A 150 15.43 -1.64 17.25
N ARG A 151 14.73 -1.33 16.16
CA ARG A 151 13.27 -1.50 16.04
C ARG A 151 12.84 -2.45 14.93
N GLN A 152 13.77 -3.18 14.31
CA GLN A 152 13.45 -4.12 13.23
C GLN A 152 12.48 -5.22 13.68
N GLY A 153 12.70 -5.81 14.87
CA GLY A 153 11.83 -6.85 15.41
C GLY A 153 10.41 -6.35 15.64
N LEU A 154 10.24 -5.11 16.13
CA LEU A 154 8.93 -4.48 16.30
C LEU A 154 8.24 -4.25 14.94
N ALA A 155 8.98 -3.78 13.94
CA ALA A 155 8.45 -3.58 12.60
C ALA A 155 7.98 -4.91 11.98
N GLN A 156 8.77 -5.97 12.08
CA GLN A 156 8.42 -7.30 11.60
C GLN A 156 7.17 -7.85 12.29
N ALA A 157 7.06 -7.70 13.61
CA ALA A 157 5.87 -8.11 14.37
C ALA A 157 4.62 -7.33 13.91
N CYS A 158 4.74 -6.01 13.66
CA CYS A 158 3.66 -5.20 13.11
C CYS A 158 3.25 -5.67 11.70
N PHE A 159 4.20 -5.98 10.83
CA PHE A 159 3.89 -6.52 9.50
C PHE A 159 3.21 -7.88 9.60
N ALA A 160 3.68 -8.76 10.47
CA ALA A 160 3.07 -10.08 10.69
C ALA A 160 1.62 -9.97 11.22
N PHE A 161 1.30 -8.92 11.96
CA PHE A 161 -0.06 -8.67 12.46
C PHE A 161 -1.01 -8.07 11.41
N LEU A 162 -0.50 -7.48 10.33
CA LEU A 162 -1.34 -6.81 9.31
C LEU A 162 -2.48 -7.68 8.76
N PRO A 163 -2.28 -8.97 8.40
CA PRO A 163 -3.38 -9.81 7.95
C PRO A 163 -4.50 -9.93 9.00
N THR A 164 -4.14 -10.08 10.27
CA THR A 164 -5.11 -10.12 11.38
C THR A 164 -5.82 -8.78 11.55
N ARG A 165 -5.09 -7.66 11.48
CA ARG A 165 -5.69 -6.32 11.55
C ARG A 165 -6.69 -6.09 10.41
N VAL A 166 -6.36 -6.52 9.20
CA VAL A 166 -7.25 -6.43 8.03
C VAL A 166 -8.50 -7.29 8.21
N GLU A 167 -8.37 -8.51 8.72
CA GLU A 167 -9.54 -9.36 9.03
C GLU A 167 -10.46 -8.71 10.08
N LEU A 168 -9.88 -8.07 11.10
CA LEU A 168 -10.65 -7.30 12.09
C LEU A 168 -11.41 -6.14 11.42
N ASP A 169 -10.75 -5.39 10.55
CA ASP A 169 -11.36 -4.28 9.81
C ASP A 169 -12.55 -4.75 8.97
N LEU A 170 -12.35 -5.81 8.21
CA LEU A 170 -13.38 -6.41 7.36
C LEU A 170 -14.53 -7.07 8.17
N LYS A 171 -14.35 -7.34 9.45
CA LYS A 171 -15.39 -7.89 10.36
C LYS A 171 -16.05 -6.83 11.25
N GLY A 172 -15.79 -5.54 11.02
CA GLY A 172 -16.47 -4.45 11.70
C GLY A 172 -15.70 -3.81 12.87
N TRP A 173 -14.41 -4.16 13.06
CA TRP A 173 -13.54 -3.53 14.06
C TRP A 173 -12.60 -2.46 13.46
N SER A 174 -12.99 -1.82 12.36
CA SER A 174 -12.13 -0.83 11.69
C SER A 174 -11.79 0.38 12.57
N ASP A 175 -12.76 0.83 13.34
CA ASP A 175 -12.65 2.02 14.21
C ASP A 175 -12.37 1.67 15.69
N LEU A 176 -12.23 0.39 15.98
CA LEU A 176 -12.00 -0.11 17.33
C LEU A 176 -10.60 -0.72 17.45
N ASP A 177 -9.93 -0.43 18.54
CA ASP A 177 -8.73 -1.14 18.95
C ASP A 177 -9.11 -2.23 19.95
N PRO A 178 -9.02 -3.54 19.57
CA PRO A 178 -9.37 -4.64 20.47
C PRO A 178 -8.41 -4.75 21.67
N PHE A 179 -7.30 -4.02 21.68
CA PHE A 179 -6.36 -3.95 22.79
C PHE A 179 -6.53 -2.71 23.67
N ALA A 180 -7.42 -1.76 23.29
CA ALA A 180 -7.71 -0.59 24.10
C ALA A 180 -8.60 -0.96 25.31
N HIS A 181 -8.33 -0.28 26.43
CA HIS A 181 -9.10 -0.38 27.67
C HIS A 181 -10.14 0.73 27.75
#